data_511b4a641e54d865d8df8fca59dbb28c
#
_entry.id   511b4a641e54d865d8df8fca59dbb28c
#
_cell.length_a   1.000
_cell.length_b   1.000
_cell.length_c   1.000
_cell.angle_alpha   90.00
_cell.angle_beta   90.00
_cell.angle_gamma   90.00
#
_symmetry.space_group_name_H-M   'P 1'
#
loop_
_entity.id
_entity.type
_entity.pdbx_description
1 polymer ?
#
loop_
_entity_poly.entity_id
_entity_poly.type
_entity_poly.pdbx_seq_one_letter_code
_entity_poly.pdbx_strand_id
1 'polypeptide(L)'
;IDFVLSNMSNSHVQTVAVLTQYNSRSLNEHLSSSKWWDFGRKQGGLYLFTPTVTAENSDWYRGTADAMYQNIDFLKNRHEPYVIISSGDCVYKMDYNDLLEFHIAKKADITIACKDMPADADVSRFGVVRMNEDSRITDFEEKPLVAQSNTISTGVYIIRRRQLIEIPEKSAEENRFDFVTDVLVRYRNVKRVYGYKLNTYWSNIASVDDYFRTNMDFLKPDVRKYFFREEPKIYSKVDDLPPAKYNMGSDVSNSLIAVSYTHLRAHETELHL
;
A
#
# COMPACT_ATOMS: atom_id res chain seq x y z
N ILE A 1 3.53 2.94 -5.34
CA ILE A 1 4.39 1.97 -4.65
C ILE A 1 5.48 2.66 -3.83
N ASP A 2 6.08 3.78 -4.30
CA ASP A 2 7.21 4.46 -3.67
C ASP A 2 6.93 4.91 -2.23
N PHE A 3 5.72 5.36 -1.94
CA PHE A 3 5.29 5.72 -0.58
C PHE A 3 5.35 4.52 0.37
N VAL A 4 4.86 3.38 -0.07
CA VAL A 4 4.84 2.14 0.74
C VAL A 4 6.25 1.65 1.00
N LEU A 5 7.10 1.59 -0.04
CA LEU A 5 8.50 1.17 0.09
C LEU A 5 9.30 2.14 0.97
N SER A 6 9.02 3.45 0.86
CA SER A 6 9.64 4.45 1.73
C SER A 6 9.24 4.28 3.20
N ASN A 7 7.96 4.03 3.46
CA ASN A 7 7.48 3.74 4.82
C ASN A 7 8.14 2.47 5.38
N MET A 8 8.28 1.41 4.57
CA MET A 8 8.97 0.19 4.98
C MET A 8 10.44 0.45 5.30
N SER A 9 11.14 1.17 4.42
CA SER A 9 12.55 1.53 4.62
C SER A 9 12.73 2.39 5.88
N ASN A 10 11.92 3.42 6.04
CA ASN A 10 11.95 4.31 7.21
C ASN A 10 11.62 3.59 8.52
N SER A 11 10.79 2.56 8.46
CA SER A 11 10.46 1.69 9.61
C SER A 11 11.44 0.53 9.80
N HIS A 12 12.58 0.54 9.10
CA HIS A 12 13.63 -0.48 9.18
C HIS A 12 13.18 -1.90 8.80
N VAL A 13 12.16 -2.04 7.98
CA VAL A 13 11.78 -3.33 7.39
C VAL A 13 12.87 -3.75 6.40
N GLN A 14 13.53 -4.87 6.67
CA GLN A 14 14.70 -5.30 5.89
C GLN A 14 14.35 -6.14 4.67
N THR A 15 13.23 -6.87 4.73
CA THR A 15 12.84 -7.81 3.70
C THR A 15 11.44 -7.48 3.21
N VAL A 16 11.32 -7.21 1.92
CA VAL A 16 10.07 -6.84 1.28
C VAL A 16 9.80 -7.75 0.09
N ALA A 17 8.59 -8.28 0.02
CA ALA A 17 8.08 -9.02 -1.14
C ALA A 17 6.99 -8.22 -1.82
N VAL A 18 7.12 -7.95 -3.10
CA VAL A 18 6.10 -7.29 -3.93
C VAL A 18 5.47 -8.34 -4.82
N LEU A 19 4.18 -8.59 -4.62
CA LEU A 19 3.38 -9.50 -5.43
C LEU A 19 2.72 -8.71 -6.55
N THR A 20 3.09 -9.02 -7.79
CA THR A 20 2.61 -8.30 -8.99
C THR A 20 1.95 -9.27 -9.95
N GLN A 21 0.97 -8.79 -10.69
CA GLN A 21 0.26 -9.63 -11.66
C GLN A 21 0.03 -8.89 -12.95
N TYR A 22 -0.87 -7.93 -12.98
CA TYR A 22 -1.28 -7.22 -14.18
C TYR A 22 -0.27 -6.14 -14.55
N ASN A 23 0.12 -6.05 -15.84
CA ASN A 23 1.06 -5.04 -16.36
C ASN A 23 2.35 -4.89 -15.53
N SER A 24 2.87 -5.99 -15.00
CA SER A 24 3.99 -5.97 -14.06
C SER A 24 5.32 -5.47 -14.65
N ARG A 25 5.47 -5.44 -15.98
CA ARG A 25 6.75 -5.15 -16.63
C ARG A 25 7.32 -3.78 -16.26
N SER A 26 6.55 -2.71 -16.40
CA SER A 26 7.01 -1.35 -16.06
C SER A 26 7.25 -1.18 -14.57
N LEU A 27 6.41 -1.80 -13.74
CA LEU A 27 6.62 -1.81 -12.30
C LEU A 27 7.90 -2.56 -11.91
N ASN A 28 8.16 -3.72 -12.52
CA ASN A 28 9.38 -4.48 -12.29
C ASN A 28 10.63 -3.72 -12.75
N GLU A 29 10.57 -2.99 -13.87
CA GLU A 29 11.63 -2.10 -14.32
C GLU A 29 11.87 -0.95 -13.33
N HIS A 30 10.82 -0.34 -12.80
CA HIS A 30 10.92 0.69 -11.77
C HIS A 30 11.60 0.15 -10.50
N LEU A 31 11.23 -1.05 -10.07
CA LEU A 31 11.73 -1.70 -8.86
C LEU A 31 13.06 -2.46 -9.04
N SER A 32 13.56 -2.58 -10.26
CA SER A 32 14.79 -3.34 -10.57
C SER A 32 16.04 -2.87 -9.81
N SER A 33 16.08 -1.59 -9.45
CA SER A 33 17.12 -1.03 -8.58
C SER A 33 16.56 -0.71 -7.20
N SER A 34 16.70 -1.64 -6.27
CA SER A 34 16.24 -1.52 -4.89
C SER A 34 17.01 -0.50 -4.03
N LYS A 35 18.11 0.06 -4.58
CA LYS A 35 18.99 1.01 -3.87
C LYS A 35 18.29 2.29 -3.41
N TRP A 36 17.26 2.74 -4.12
CA TRP A 36 16.54 3.97 -3.82
C TRP A 36 15.80 3.92 -2.48
N TRP A 37 15.37 2.72 -2.06
CA TRP A 37 14.69 2.46 -0.78
C TRP A 37 15.58 1.70 0.20
N ASP A 38 16.91 1.63 -0.05
CA ASP A 38 17.90 0.95 0.81
C ASP A 38 17.66 -0.56 1.01
N PHE A 39 17.04 -1.23 0.04
CA PHE A 39 16.86 -2.69 0.06
C PHE A 39 17.99 -3.46 -0.66
N GLY A 40 19.06 -2.80 -1.05
CA GLY A 40 20.24 -3.42 -1.70
C GLY A 40 21.28 -3.95 -0.72
N ARG A 41 20.91 -4.24 0.53
CA ARG A 41 21.83 -4.67 1.59
C ARG A 41 22.17 -6.15 1.49
N LYS A 42 23.25 -6.57 2.16
CA LYS A 42 23.72 -7.95 2.21
C LYS A 42 22.71 -8.91 2.87
N GLN A 43 21.90 -8.42 3.80
CA GLN A 43 20.82 -9.16 4.45
C GLN A 43 19.49 -8.47 4.15
N GLY A 44 18.43 -9.25 3.90
CA GLY A 44 17.13 -8.75 3.48
C GLY A 44 17.02 -8.58 1.96
N GLY A 45 16.29 -7.57 1.50
CA GLY A 45 16.17 -7.22 0.10
C GLY A 45 14.73 -7.03 -0.38
N LEU A 46 14.61 -6.56 -1.62
CA LEU A 46 13.36 -6.42 -2.33
C LEU A 46 13.20 -7.60 -3.30
N TYR A 47 12.14 -8.37 -3.11
CA TYR A 47 11.79 -9.54 -3.91
C TYR A 47 10.54 -9.25 -4.74
N LEU A 48 10.60 -9.56 -6.03
CA LEU A 48 9.48 -9.38 -6.95
C LEU A 48 8.94 -10.74 -7.35
N PHE A 49 7.66 -10.96 -7.08
CA PHE A 49 6.96 -12.19 -7.43
C PHE A 49 5.85 -11.92 -8.44
N THR A 50 5.86 -12.70 -9.51
CA THR A 50 4.81 -12.75 -10.52
C THR A 50 4.19 -14.14 -10.52
N PRO A 51 2.97 -14.33 -11.02
CA PRO A 51 2.40 -15.65 -11.21
C PRO A 51 3.36 -16.55 -12.00
N THR A 52 3.59 -17.75 -11.52
CA THR A 52 4.50 -18.71 -12.14
C THR A 52 3.74 -19.94 -12.55
N VAL A 53 3.89 -20.36 -13.81
CA VAL A 53 3.34 -21.62 -14.29
C VAL A 53 4.11 -22.76 -13.65
N THR A 54 3.40 -23.64 -12.94
CA THR A 54 3.93 -24.88 -12.36
C THR A 54 3.14 -26.07 -12.88
N ALA A 55 3.56 -27.28 -12.55
CA ALA A 55 2.82 -28.49 -12.91
C ALA A 55 1.40 -28.52 -12.27
N GLU A 56 1.22 -27.84 -11.15
CA GLU A 56 -0.01 -27.82 -10.38
C GLU A 56 -0.85 -26.57 -10.62
N ASN A 57 -0.26 -25.49 -11.14
CA ASN A 57 -0.94 -24.20 -11.37
C ASN A 57 -0.44 -23.56 -12.67
N SER A 58 -1.35 -23.36 -13.60
CA SER A 58 -1.12 -22.65 -14.87
C SER A 58 -1.76 -21.28 -14.92
N ASP A 59 -2.42 -20.85 -13.84
CA ASP A 59 -3.27 -19.68 -13.82
C ASP A 59 -2.62 -18.49 -13.11
N TRP A 60 -3.24 -17.35 -13.31
CA TRP A 60 -2.99 -16.12 -12.57
C TRP A 60 -3.39 -16.29 -11.09
N TYR A 61 -2.93 -15.37 -10.23
CA TYR A 61 -3.44 -15.33 -8.87
C TYR A 61 -4.95 -15.06 -8.89
N ARG A 62 -5.72 -15.92 -8.26
CA ARG A 62 -7.19 -15.84 -8.21
C ARG A 62 -7.68 -14.79 -7.21
N GLY A 63 -6.79 -14.29 -6.37
CA GLY A 63 -7.05 -13.26 -5.37
C GLY A 63 -5.84 -13.00 -4.50
N THR A 64 -5.97 -12.09 -3.55
CA THR A 64 -4.86 -11.65 -2.69
C THR A 64 -4.38 -12.74 -1.73
N ALA A 65 -5.25 -13.59 -1.21
CA ALA A 65 -4.86 -14.74 -0.40
C ALA A 65 -4.17 -15.82 -1.23
N ASP A 66 -4.62 -16.04 -2.47
CA ASP A 66 -3.99 -16.98 -3.39
C ASP A 66 -2.57 -16.52 -3.78
N ALA A 67 -2.38 -15.23 -4.02
CA ALA A 67 -1.05 -14.68 -4.28
C ALA A 67 -0.08 -14.92 -3.11
N MET A 68 -0.56 -14.80 -1.87
CA MET A 68 0.23 -15.11 -0.69
C MET A 68 0.51 -16.60 -0.57
N TYR A 69 -0.48 -17.45 -0.85
CA TYR A 69 -0.35 -18.91 -0.81
C TYR A 69 0.65 -19.44 -1.83
N GLN A 70 0.58 -18.99 -3.08
CA GLN A 70 1.52 -19.41 -4.13
C GLN A 70 2.97 -19.02 -3.83
N ASN A 71 3.19 -18.03 -2.96
CA ASN A 71 4.52 -17.57 -2.53
C ASN A 71 4.80 -17.90 -1.05
N ILE A 72 4.08 -18.88 -0.47
CA ILE A 72 4.13 -19.19 0.97
C ILE A 72 5.53 -19.63 1.43
N ASP A 73 6.30 -20.27 0.57
CA ASP A 73 7.66 -20.73 0.89
C ASP A 73 8.60 -19.57 1.19
N PHE A 74 8.35 -18.40 0.60
CA PHE A 74 9.09 -17.20 0.98
C PHE A 74 8.90 -16.87 2.47
N LEU A 75 7.67 -16.97 2.98
CA LEU A 75 7.37 -16.74 4.40
C LEU A 75 7.89 -17.88 5.29
N LYS A 76 7.81 -19.12 4.84
CA LYS A 76 8.32 -20.29 5.59
C LYS A 76 9.83 -20.22 5.82
N ASN A 77 10.56 -19.68 4.85
CA ASN A 77 12.01 -19.53 4.90
C ASN A 77 12.49 -18.27 5.64
N ARG A 78 11.60 -17.56 6.36
CA ARG A 78 11.93 -16.37 7.15
C ARG A 78 11.81 -16.65 8.65
N HIS A 79 12.42 -15.76 9.45
CA HIS A 79 12.45 -15.90 10.91
C HIS A 79 11.75 -14.75 11.63
N GLU A 80 11.43 -13.67 10.95
CA GLU A 80 10.75 -12.52 11.50
C GLU A 80 9.36 -12.92 12.03
N PRO A 81 9.00 -12.53 13.26
CA PRO A 81 7.77 -12.98 13.90
C PRO A 81 6.50 -12.33 13.34
N TYR A 82 6.63 -11.14 12.77
CA TYR A 82 5.52 -10.35 12.25
C TYR A 82 5.69 -10.03 10.78
N VAL A 83 4.58 -9.88 10.08
CA VAL A 83 4.52 -9.48 8.68
C VAL A 83 3.59 -8.27 8.54
N ILE A 84 4.05 -7.28 7.80
CA ILE A 84 3.24 -6.15 7.36
C ILE A 84 2.76 -6.46 5.95
N ILE A 85 1.46 -6.38 5.73
CA ILE A 85 0.84 -6.44 4.42
C ILE A 85 0.37 -5.05 4.08
N SER A 86 0.70 -4.55 2.90
CA SER A 86 0.27 -3.22 2.45
C SER A 86 -0.14 -3.24 0.99
N SER A 87 -1.26 -2.59 0.69
CA SER A 87 -1.62 -2.25 -0.69
C SER A 87 -0.61 -1.28 -1.28
N GLY A 88 -0.26 -1.46 -2.55
CA GLY A 88 0.75 -0.65 -3.24
C GLY A 88 0.21 0.64 -3.88
N ASP A 89 -1.09 0.87 -3.84
CA ASP A 89 -1.81 1.93 -4.54
C ASP A 89 -2.19 3.14 -3.65
N CYS A 90 -1.59 3.24 -2.47
CA CYS A 90 -1.89 4.30 -1.51
C CYS A 90 -0.76 5.31 -1.36
N VAL A 91 -1.14 6.57 -1.15
CA VAL A 91 -0.26 7.71 -0.88
C VAL A 91 -0.41 8.12 0.57
N TYR A 92 0.60 7.85 1.39
CA TYR A 92 0.62 8.17 2.82
C TYR A 92 2.04 8.09 3.39
N LYS A 93 2.23 8.66 4.57
CA LYS A 93 3.42 8.44 5.41
C LYS A 93 2.98 7.82 6.73
N MET A 94 3.69 6.78 7.16
CA MET A 94 3.40 6.06 8.39
C MET A 94 4.68 5.39 8.91
N ASP A 95 4.92 5.47 10.20
CA ASP A 95 5.87 4.59 10.86
C ASP A 95 5.18 3.26 11.22
N TYR A 96 5.65 2.19 10.63
CA TYR A 96 5.09 0.86 10.93
C TYR A 96 5.50 0.32 12.30
N ASN A 97 6.51 0.92 12.94
CA ASN A 97 6.86 0.56 14.31
C ASN A 97 5.75 0.96 15.27
N ASP A 98 5.11 2.13 15.11
CA ASP A 98 3.96 2.54 15.93
C ASP A 98 2.80 1.54 15.81
N LEU A 99 2.54 1.07 14.57
CA LEU A 99 1.52 0.05 14.32
C LEU A 99 1.87 -1.29 14.96
N LEU A 100 3.15 -1.69 14.92
CA LEU A 100 3.65 -2.91 15.54
C LEU A 100 3.58 -2.84 17.08
N GLU A 101 3.99 -1.73 17.67
CA GLU A 101 3.90 -1.50 19.11
C GLU A 101 2.45 -1.58 19.60
N PHE A 102 1.52 -0.95 18.89
CA PHE A 102 0.10 -1.08 19.16
C PHE A 102 -0.37 -2.53 19.06
N HIS A 103 0.01 -3.26 17.99
CA HIS A 103 -0.31 -4.67 17.81
C HIS A 103 0.14 -5.53 18.98
N ILE A 104 1.36 -5.31 19.45
CA ILE A 104 1.93 -6.04 20.60
C ILE A 104 1.22 -5.67 21.90
N ALA A 105 0.98 -4.38 22.14
CA ALA A 105 0.32 -3.89 23.35
C ALA A 105 -1.11 -4.45 23.48
N LYS A 106 -1.85 -4.52 22.38
CA LYS A 106 -3.22 -5.10 22.33
C LYS A 106 -3.20 -6.63 22.33
N LYS A 107 -2.02 -7.27 22.26
CA LYS A 107 -1.89 -8.72 22.05
C LYS A 107 -2.76 -9.20 20.88
N ALA A 108 -2.82 -8.40 19.83
CA ALA A 108 -3.67 -8.64 18.68
C ALA A 108 -3.23 -9.88 17.90
N ASP A 109 -4.17 -10.50 17.21
CA ASP A 109 -3.89 -11.51 16.19
C ASP A 109 -3.72 -10.84 14.83
N ILE A 110 -4.55 -9.83 14.55
CA ILE A 110 -4.49 -8.98 13.36
C ILE A 110 -4.70 -7.53 13.79
N THR A 111 -3.91 -6.61 13.27
CA THR A 111 -4.15 -5.17 13.40
C THR A 111 -4.31 -4.57 12.02
N ILE A 112 -5.33 -3.75 11.85
CA ILE A 112 -5.70 -3.06 10.61
C ILE A 112 -5.46 -1.56 10.82
N ALA A 113 -4.67 -0.93 9.95
CA ALA A 113 -4.61 0.52 9.92
C ALA A 113 -5.91 1.06 9.31
N CYS A 114 -6.57 1.95 10.04
CA CYS A 114 -7.88 2.48 9.70
C CYS A 114 -7.83 4.00 9.60
N LYS A 115 -8.70 4.58 8.77
CA LYS A 115 -8.85 6.01 8.64
C LYS A 115 -10.30 6.43 8.73
N ASP A 116 -10.56 7.47 9.51
CA ASP A 116 -11.85 8.13 9.53
C ASP A 116 -11.95 9.05 8.31
N MET A 117 -12.91 8.80 7.44
CA MET A 117 -13.19 9.61 6.26
C MET A 117 -14.21 10.70 6.60
N PRO A 118 -14.23 11.82 5.86
CA PRO A 118 -15.28 12.81 5.99
C PRO A 118 -16.69 12.20 5.86
N ALA A 119 -17.68 12.81 6.50
CA ALA A 119 -19.04 12.27 6.55
C ALA A 119 -19.72 12.19 5.17
N ASP A 120 -19.27 13.02 4.24
CA ASP A 120 -19.76 13.11 2.85
C ASP A 120 -18.92 12.26 1.87
N ALA A 121 -17.88 11.56 2.35
CA ALA A 121 -17.03 10.75 1.50
C ALA A 121 -17.73 9.45 1.09
N ASP A 122 -17.61 9.09 -0.18
CA ASP A 122 -18.01 7.76 -0.66
C ASP A 122 -16.99 6.70 -0.21
N VAL A 123 -17.41 5.88 0.74
CA VAL A 123 -16.60 4.78 1.30
C VAL A 123 -16.99 3.41 0.74
N SER A 124 -17.94 3.34 -0.20
CA SER A 124 -18.51 2.08 -0.72
C SER A 124 -17.51 1.17 -1.40
N ARG A 125 -16.37 1.70 -1.81
CA ARG A 125 -15.30 0.94 -2.48
C ARG A 125 -14.22 0.39 -1.53
N PHE A 126 -14.35 0.65 -0.23
CA PHE A 126 -13.39 0.23 0.79
C PHE A 126 -13.99 -0.80 1.74
N GLY A 127 -13.13 -1.50 2.45
CA GLY A 127 -13.54 -2.23 3.64
C GLY A 127 -13.89 -1.23 4.75
N VAL A 128 -15.13 -1.26 5.20
CA VAL A 128 -15.65 -0.37 6.26
C VAL A 128 -15.63 -1.10 7.59
N VAL A 129 -15.13 -0.44 8.63
CA VAL A 129 -14.96 -1.05 9.95
C VAL A 129 -15.73 -0.28 11.02
N ARG A 130 -16.21 -1.02 12.03
CA ARG A 130 -16.67 -0.46 13.29
C ARG A 130 -15.79 -0.95 14.42
N MET A 131 -15.48 -0.07 15.35
CA MET A 131 -14.62 -0.35 16.49
C MET A 131 -15.31 0.07 17.79
N ASN A 132 -15.02 -0.64 18.87
CA ASN A 132 -15.39 -0.22 20.21
C ASN A 132 -14.36 0.79 20.78
N GLU A 133 -14.59 1.25 22.02
CA GLU A 133 -13.73 2.20 22.71
C GLU A 133 -12.29 1.68 22.91
N ASP A 134 -12.12 0.37 23.00
CA ASP A 134 -10.80 -0.28 23.11
C ASP A 134 -10.12 -0.49 21.74
N SER A 135 -10.65 0.06 20.67
CA SER A 135 -10.18 -0.09 19.29
C SER A 135 -10.31 -1.53 18.75
N ARG A 136 -11.07 -2.39 19.40
CA ARG A 136 -11.37 -3.72 18.87
C ARG A 136 -12.37 -3.60 17.74
N ILE A 137 -12.08 -4.23 16.61
CA ILE A 137 -13.02 -4.28 15.49
C ILE A 137 -14.18 -5.20 15.85
N THR A 138 -15.36 -4.62 15.89
CA THR A 138 -16.64 -5.29 16.18
C THR A 138 -17.36 -5.70 14.90
N ASP A 139 -17.11 -4.98 13.81
CA ASP A 139 -17.67 -5.30 12.51
C ASP A 139 -16.74 -4.87 11.37
N PHE A 140 -16.79 -5.63 10.28
CA PHE A 140 -16.04 -5.37 9.05
C PHE A 140 -16.91 -5.76 7.86
N GLU A 141 -17.18 -4.79 6.99
CA GLU A 141 -17.97 -4.96 5.76
C GLU A 141 -17.08 -4.62 4.56
N GLU A 142 -16.89 -5.56 3.66
CA GLU A 142 -16.13 -5.31 2.42
C GLU A 142 -17.02 -4.71 1.36
N LYS A 143 -16.69 -3.49 0.93
CA LYS A 143 -17.38 -2.75 -0.14
C LYS A 143 -18.91 -2.73 0.00
N PRO A 144 -19.44 -2.26 1.14
CA PRO A 144 -20.88 -2.26 1.39
C PRO A 144 -21.61 -1.29 0.44
N LEU A 145 -22.79 -1.67 -0.01
CA LEU A 145 -23.67 -0.77 -0.78
C LEU A 145 -24.14 0.42 0.06
N VAL A 146 -24.35 0.20 1.35
CA VAL A 146 -24.72 1.22 2.34
C VAL A 146 -23.81 1.05 3.53
N ALA A 147 -22.85 1.96 3.67
CA ALA A 147 -21.90 1.93 4.77
C ALA A 147 -22.53 2.38 6.09
N GLN A 148 -22.27 1.65 7.18
CA GLN A 148 -22.76 2.01 8.52
C GLN A 148 -21.70 2.77 9.35
N SER A 149 -20.55 3.05 8.78
CA SER A 149 -19.44 3.79 9.40
C SER A 149 -18.64 4.49 8.32
N ASN A 150 -17.96 5.59 8.67
CA ASN A 150 -17.02 6.26 7.79
C ASN A 150 -15.57 5.90 8.11
N THR A 151 -15.33 4.94 8.98
CA THR A 151 -13.99 4.41 9.25
C THR A 151 -13.68 3.30 8.27
N ILE A 152 -12.62 3.48 7.47
CA ILE A 152 -12.22 2.53 6.43
C ILE A 152 -10.92 1.81 6.79
N SER A 153 -10.73 0.61 6.24
CA SER A 153 -9.45 -0.07 6.17
C SER A 153 -8.57 0.60 5.11
N THR A 154 -7.35 0.95 5.48
CA THR A 154 -6.38 1.57 4.54
C THR A 154 -5.62 0.57 3.68
N GLY A 155 -5.92 -0.73 3.83
CA GLY A 155 -5.16 -1.78 3.15
C GLY A 155 -3.80 -2.08 3.76
N VAL A 156 -3.57 -1.67 5.01
CA VAL A 156 -2.34 -1.95 5.77
C VAL A 156 -2.67 -2.81 6.98
N TYR A 157 -1.97 -3.93 7.11
CA TYR A 157 -2.23 -4.93 8.15
C TYR A 157 -0.94 -5.40 8.79
N ILE A 158 -0.99 -5.72 10.11
CA ILE A 158 0.04 -6.51 10.80
C ILE A 158 -0.56 -7.82 11.27
N ILE A 159 0.15 -8.90 11.00
CA ILE A 159 -0.21 -10.25 11.42
C ILE A 159 1.03 -11.03 11.82
N ARG A 160 0.91 -11.98 12.73
CA ARG A 160 2.01 -12.91 13.04
C ARG A 160 2.32 -13.80 11.84
N ARG A 161 3.60 -13.90 11.46
CA ARG A 161 4.03 -14.71 10.31
C ARG A 161 3.46 -16.15 10.33
N ARG A 162 3.45 -16.81 11.49
CA ARG A 162 2.88 -18.14 11.62
C ARG A 162 1.41 -18.21 11.23
N GLN A 163 0.62 -17.22 11.67
CA GLN A 163 -0.80 -17.14 11.31
C GLN A 163 -1.00 -16.83 9.83
N LEU A 164 -0.11 -15.99 9.25
CA LEU A 164 -0.16 -15.68 7.82
C LEU A 164 0.24 -16.89 6.94
N ILE A 165 0.94 -17.86 7.47
CA ILE A 165 1.19 -19.13 6.80
C ILE A 165 -0.05 -20.05 6.90
N GLU A 166 -0.57 -20.25 8.12
CA GLU A 166 -1.67 -21.18 8.39
C GLU A 166 -3.00 -20.77 7.70
N ILE A 167 -3.29 -19.48 7.60
CA ILE A 167 -4.58 -19.01 7.09
C ILE A 167 -4.71 -19.18 5.57
N PRO A 168 -3.75 -18.76 4.71
CA PRO A 168 -3.84 -19.00 3.28
C PRO A 168 -3.82 -20.49 2.91
N GLU A 169 -3.09 -21.34 3.65
CA GLU A 169 -3.11 -22.78 3.44
C GLU A 169 -4.54 -23.34 3.60
N LYS A 170 -5.20 -23.02 4.70
CA LYS A 170 -6.60 -23.41 4.91
C LYS A 170 -7.57 -22.81 3.90
N SER A 171 -7.33 -21.55 3.52
CA SER A 171 -8.18 -20.87 2.54
C SER A 171 -8.07 -21.52 1.15
N ALA A 172 -6.87 -21.96 0.77
CA ALA A 172 -6.65 -22.68 -0.48
C ALA A 172 -7.37 -24.05 -0.50
N GLU A 173 -7.32 -24.81 0.60
CA GLU A 173 -8.06 -26.07 0.76
C GLU A 173 -9.58 -25.89 0.61
N GLU A 174 -10.11 -24.72 1.04
CA GLU A 174 -11.53 -24.37 0.98
C GLU A 174 -11.90 -23.62 -0.32
N ASN A 175 -10.99 -23.48 -1.29
CA ASN A 175 -11.18 -22.70 -2.53
C ASN A 175 -11.53 -21.23 -2.27
N ARG A 176 -10.86 -20.59 -1.32
CA ARG A 176 -11.03 -19.19 -0.94
C ARG A 176 -9.77 -18.41 -1.23
N PHE A 177 -9.89 -17.30 -1.93
CA PHE A 177 -8.77 -16.65 -2.58
C PHE A 177 -8.60 -15.18 -2.23
N ASP A 178 -9.57 -14.56 -1.56
CA ASP A 178 -9.52 -13.16 -1.17
C ASP A 178 -9.12 -13.00 0.31
N PHE A 179 -8.08 -12.19 0.57
CA PHE A 179 -7.58 -11.98 1.92
C PHE A 179 -8.56 -11.18 2.79
N VAL A 180 -9.23 -10.20 2.23
CA VAL A 180 -10.13 -9.34 3.00
C VAL A 180 -11.41 -10.10 3.35
N THR A 181 -12.11 -10.61 2.36
CA THR A 181 -13.39 -11.31 2.53
C THR A 181 -13.22 -12.64 3.27
N ASP A 182 -12.27 -13.43 2.83
CA ASP A 182 -12.12 -14.82 3.30
C ASP A 182 -11.31 -14.93 4.59
N VAL A 183 -10.49 -13.92 4.90
CA VAL A 183 -9.67 -13.90 6.12
C VAL A 183 -10.19 -12.88 7.12
N LEU A 184 -10.16 -11.60 6.78
CA LEU A 184 -10.47 -10.55 7.77
C LEU A 184 -11.93 -10.57 8.21
N VAL A 185 -12.87 -10.60 7.26
CA VAL A 185 -14.31 -10.62 7.55
C VAL A 185 -14.69 -11.90 8.30
N ARG A 186 -14.19 -13.04 7.85
CA ARG A 186 -14.51 -14.35 8.44
C ARG A 186 -13.98 -14.51 9.85
N TYR A 187 -12.74 -14.12 10.08
CA TYR A 187 -12.08 -14.35 11.37
C TYR A 187 -12.28 -13.22 12.38
N ARG A 188 -13.01 -12.13 12.04
CA ARG A 188 -13.21 -10.97 12.93
C ARG A 188 -13.75 -11.32 14.32
N ASN A 189 -14.61 -12.31 14.40
CA ASN A 189 -15.21 -12.74 15.68
C ASN A 189 -14.41 -13.82 16.42
N VAL A 190 -13.53 -14.53 15.70
CA VAL A 190 -12.73 -15.64 16.26
C VAL A 190 -11.34 -15.14 16.67
N LYS A 191 -10.79 -14.19 15.94
CA LYS A 191 -9.48 -13.60 16.21
C LYS A 191 -9.62 -12.26 16.93
N ARG A 192 -8.56 -11.85 17.60
CA ARG A 192 -8.46 -10.51 18.22
C ARG A 192 -8.01 -9.52 17.15
N VAL A 193 -8.98 -8.91 16.47
CA VAL A 193 -8.74 -7.94 15.40
C VAL A 193 -8.90 -6.54 15.97
N TYR A 194 -7.89 -5.69 15.81
CA TYR A 194 -7.88 -4.31 16.29
C TYR A 194 -7.64 -3.34 15.16
N GLY A 195 -8.22 -2.14 15.29
CA GLY A 195 -8.02 -1.03 14.37
C GLY A 195 -7.06 0.01 14.95
N TYR A 196 -6.04 0.36 14.20
CA TYR A 196 -5.12 1.47 14.51
C TYR A 196 -5.51 2.69 13.67
N LYS A 197 -5.84 3.82 14.31
CA LYS A 197 -6.27 5.03 13.59
C LYS A 197 -5.09 5.79 13.01
N LEU A 198 -5.09 5.94 11.70
CA LEU A 198 -4.15 6.78 10.95
C LEU A 198 -4.69 8.22 10.87
N ASN A 199 -4.05 9.15 11.58
CA ASN A 199 -4.49 10.55 11.63
C ASN A 199 -3.81 11.46 10.59
N THR A 200 -2.85 10.92 9.82
CA THR A 200 -2.10 11.64 8.81
C THR A 200 -2.80 11.61 7.44
N TYR A 201 -2.23 12.30 6.45
CA TYR A 201 -2.72 12.25 5.09
C TYR A 201 -2.72 10.82 4.55
N TRP A 202 -3.80 10.44 3.88
CA TRP A 202 -3.93 9.18 3.18
C TRP A 202 -4.85 9.36 1.96
N SER A 203 -4.45 8.83 0.82
CA SER A 203 -5.24 8.77 -0.40
C SER A 203 -5.00 7.42 -1.10
N ASN A 204 -6.06 6.87 -1.68
CA ASN A 204 -5.96 5.68 -2.54
C ASN A 204 -6.03 6.12 -4.01
N ILE A 205 -5.20 5.51 -4.86
CA ILE A 205 -5.17 5.77 -6.30
C ILE A 205 -5.76 4.57 -7.04
N ALA A 206 -7.08 4.47 -7.05
CA ALA A 206 -7.80 3.39 -7.73
C ALA A 206 -8.38 3.80 -9.09
N SER A 207 -8.43 5.10 -9.38
CA SER A 207 -8.96 5.66 -10.63
C SER A 207 -8.10 6.83 -11.15
N VAL A 208 -8.32 7.23 -12.39
CA VAL A 208 -7.68 8.43 -12.95
C VAL A 208 -8.08 9.70 -12.18
N ASP A 209 -9.33 9.77 -11.73
CA ASP A 209 -9.82 10.88 -10.91
C ASP A 209 -9.12 10.94 -9.56
N ASP A 210 -8.90 9.80 -8.90
CA ASP A 210 -8.15 9.74 -7.65
C ASP A 210 -6.69 10.15 -7.86
N TYR A 211 -6.09 9.71 -8.96
CA TYR A 211 -4.75 10.12 -9.36
C TYR A 211 -4.67 11.64 -9.54
N PHE A 212 -5.59 12.22 -10.31
CA PHE A 212 -5.64 13.67 -10.52
C PHE A 212 -5.84 14.44 -9.21
N ARG A 213 -6.84 14.08 -8.40
CA ARG A 213 -7.11 14.73 -7.11
C ARG A 213 -5.91 14.66 -6.18
N THR A 214 -5.28 13.50 -6.07
CA THR A 214 -4.09 13.33 -5.23
C THR A 214 -2.94 14.19 -5.71
N ASN A 215 -2.71 14.32 -7.02
CA ASN A 215 -1.69 15.24 -7.55
C ASN A 215 -2.03 16.70 -7.23
N MET A 216 -3.29 17.10 -7.35
CA MET A 216 -3.72 18.46 -7.00
C MET A 216 -3.59 18.77 -5.51
N ASP A 217 -3.73 17.74 -4.65
CA ASP A 217 -3.49 17.90 -3.21
C ASP A 217 -2.05 18.29 -2.90
N PHE A 218 -1.06 17.87 -3.68
CA PHE A 218 0.33 18.28 -3.50
C PHE A 218 0.58 19.78 -3.78
N LEU A 219 -0.33 20.47 -4.43
CA LEU A 219 -0.28 21.92 -4.57
C LEU A 219 -0.65 22.66 -3.27
N LYS A 220 -1.36 22.00 -2.35
CA LYS A 220 -1.70 22.55 -1.03
C LYS A 220 -0.43 22.68 -0.18
N PRO A 221 -0.17 23.85 0.46
CA PRO A 221 1.09 24.10 1.17
C PRO A 221 1.36 23.11 2.32
N ASP A 222 0.34 22.72 3.07
CA ASP A 222 0.42 21.79 4.19
C ASP A 222 0.73 20.37 3.73
N VAL A 223 0.06 19.86 2.70
CA VAL A 223 0.33 18.53 2.11
C VAL A 223 1.77 18.51 1.55
N ARG A 224 2.15 19.54 0.79
CA ARG A 224 3.50 19.66 0.25
C ARG A 224 4.57 19.72 1.34
N LYS A 225 4.34 20.49 2.41
CA LYS A 225 5.25 20.56 3.54
C LYS A 225 5.39 19.18 4.20
N TYR A 226 4.27 18.50 4.46
CA TYR A 226 4.24 17.17 5.08
C TYR A 226 5.03 16.14 4.28
N PHE A 227 4.85 16.06 2.97
CA PHE A 227 5.53 15.05 2.16
C PHE A 227 6.99 15.38 1.83
N PHE A 228 7.32 16.65 1.53
CA PHE A 228 8.63 17.00 0.98
C PHE A 228 9.58 17.69 1.97
N ARG A 229 9.09 18.25 3.07
CA ARG A 229 9.93 18.97 4.02
C ARG A 229 10.05 18.29 5.38
N GLU A 230 9.04 17.56 5.81
CA GLU A 230 9.03 16.89 7.11
C GLU A 230 9.60 15.46 7.00
N GLU A 231 10.33 15.04 8.02
CA GLU A 231 10.79 13.66 8.14
C GLU A 231 9.62 12.72 8.56
N PRO A 232 9.68 11.43 8.21
CA PRO A 232 10.63 10.79 7.31
C PRO A 232 10.36 11.16 5.84
N LYS A 233 11.41 11.10 5.00
CA LYS A 233 11.30 11.42 3.57
C LYS A 233 10.68 10.28 2.76
N ILE A 234 10.08 10.64 1.64
CA ILE A 234 9.67 9.68 0.62
C ILE A 234 10.80 9.57 -0.41
N TYR A 235 11.19 8.34 -0.69
CA TYR A 235 12.21 8.00 -1.68
C TYR A 235 11.53 7.53 -2.97
N SER A 236 12.14 7.86 -4.09
CA SER A 236 11.69 7.43 -5.41
C SER A 236 12.89 7.23 -6.32
N LYS A 237 12.71 6.44 -7.37
CA LYS A 237 13.73 6.34 -8.43
C LYS A 237 13.92 7.73 -9.05
N VAL A 238 15.16 8.18 -9.09
CA VAL A 238 15.56 9.44 -9.73
C VAL A 238 16.36 9.12 -10.97
N ASP A 239 15.94 9.65 -12.10
CA ASP A 239 16.71 9.60 -13.35
C ASP A 239 17.56 10.88 -13.47
N ASP A 240 18.80 10.72 -13.90
CA ASP A 240 19.74 11.85 -14.14
C ASP A 240 19.34 12.57 -15.44
N LEU A 241 18.29 13.35 -15.39
CA LEU A 241 17.79 14.13 -16.51
C LEU A 241 18.21 15.61 -16.37
N PRO A 242 18.36 16.34 -17.48
CA PRO A 242 18.70 17.77 -17.44
C PRO A 242 17.60 18.56 -16.71
N PRO A 243 17.96 19.69 -16.07
CA PRO A 243 17.00 20.55 -15.39
C PRO A 243 15.96 21.10 -16.36
N ALA A 244 14.74 21.34 -15.83
CA ALA A 244 13.68 21.99 -16.59
C ALA A 244 14.13 23.38 -17.06
N LYS A 245 13.90 23.69 -18.34
CA LYS A 245 14.20 25.00 -18.93
C LYS A 245 12.93 25.75 -19.27
N TYR A 246 12.83 26.97 -18.78
CA TYR A 246 11.76 27.90 -19.10
C TYR A 246 12.23 28.89 -20.16
N ASN A 247 11.49 29.02 -21.24
CA ASN A 247 11.77 29.98 -22.28
C ASN A 247 11.17 31.35 -21.94
N MET A 248 11.60 32.39 -22.65
CA MET A 248 11.00 33.74 -22.53
C MET A 248 9.48 33.65 -22.83
N GLY A 249 8.69 34.28 -21.97
CA GLY A 249 7.22 34.31 -22.08
C GLY A 249 6.52 33.14 -21.37
N SER A 250 7.27 32.24 -20.70
CA SER A 250 6.66 31.22 -19.85
C SER A 250 6.06 31.85 -18.60
N ASP A 251 4.78 31.60 -18.36
CA ASP A 251 4.08 31.94 -17.11
C ASP A 251 3.75 30.67 -16.35
N VAL A 252 4.28 30.55 -15.14
CA VAL A 252 4.10 29.36 -14.28
C VAL A 252 3.66 29.81 -12.91
N SER A 253 2.43 29.47 -12.55
CA SER A 253 1.87 29.77 -11.24
C SER A 253 1.26 28.53 -10.60
N ASN A 254 1.35 28.42 -9.26
CA ASN A 254 0.79 27.35 -8.43
C ASN A 254 1.01 25.93 -9.00
N SER A 255 2.26 25.63 -9.35
CA SER A 255 2.64 24.39 -10.01
C SER A 255 3.79 23.68 -9.28
N LEU A 256 3.87 22.38 -9.41
CA LEU A 256 5.04 21.58 -9.05
C LEU A 256 5.63 21.02 -10.35
N ILE A 257 6.86 21.39 -10.65
CA ILE A 257 7.56 20.93 -11.85
C ILE A 257 8.74 20.08 -11.39
N ALA A 258 8.70 18.80 -11.74
CA ALA A 258 9.78 17.88 -11.42
C ALA A 258 10.98 18.09 -12.34
N VAL A 259 12.19 17.87 -11.81
CA VAL A 259 13.45 18.00 -12.56
C VAL A 259 13.52 17.00 -13.74
N SER A 260 12.86 15.85 -13.61
CA SER A 260 12.76 14.80 -14.64
C SER A 260 11.72 15.08 -15.72
N TYR A 261 11.06 16.23 -15.70
CA TYR A 261 10.07 16.58 -16.71
C TYR A 261 10.74 17.07 -17.99
N THR A 262 10.67 16.27 -19.06
CA THR A 262 11.55 16.49 -20.22
C THR A 262 10.98 17.38 -21.32
N HIS A 263 9.69 17.33 -21.65
CA HIS A 263 9.12 18.15 -22.73
C HIS A 263 7.61 18.36 -22.60
N LEU A 264 7.16 19.60 -22.33
CA LEU A 264 5.87 20.09 -22.82
C LEU A 264 6.17 21.12 -23.92
N ARG A 265 5.88 20.79 -25.15
CA ARG A 265 5.76 21.76 -26.23
C ARG A 265 4.27 22.14 -26.36
N ALA A 266 3.99 23.41 -26.54
CA ALA A 266 2.62 23.91 -26.69
C ALA A 266 1.83 23.27 -27.85
N HIS A 267 2.51 22.59 -28.76
CA HIS A 267 1.92 21.90 -29.92
C HIS A 267 1.59 20.41 -29.69
N GLU A 268 2.06 19.83 -28.59
CA GLU A 268 1.85 18.40 -28.34
C GLU A 268 0.56 18.14 -27.57
N THR A 269 -0.04 19.16 -26.95
CA THR A 269 -1.27 19.02 -26.19
C THR A 269 -2.53 18.95 -27.07
N GLU A 270 -2.50 19.40 -28.31
CA GLU A 270 -3.67 19.40 -29.19
C GLU A 270 -3.70 18.25 -30.22
N LEU A 271 -2.57 17.57 -30.45
CA LEU A 271 -2.47 16.55 -31.51
C LEU A 271 -2.13 15.13 -31.03
N HIS A 272 -1.80 14.91 -29.77
CA HIS A 272 -1.30 13.62 -29.26
C HIS A 272 -1.84 13.19 -27.89
N LEU A 273 -2.95 13.80 -27.44
CA LEU A 273 -3.71 13.32 -26.28
C LEU A 273 -4.92 12.49 -26.74
#